data_900ac2f0b7c99d4c201fe074ec538334
#
_entry.id   900ac2f0b7c99d4c201fe074ec538334
#
_cell.length_a   1.000
_cell.length_b   1.000
_cell.length_c   1.000
_cell.angle_alpha   90.00
_cell.angle_beta   90.00
_cell.angle_gamma   90.00
#
_symmetry.space_group_name_H-M   'P 1'
#
loop_
_entity.id
_entity.type
_entity.pdbx_description
1 polymer ?
#
loop_
_entity_poly.entity_id
_entity_poly.type
_entity_poly.pdbx_seq_one_letter_code
_entity_poly.pdbx_strand_id
1 'polypeptide(L)'
;KVSNPFTIFPFMDEPFHADTTSFDFREPVKRAFKKQYGYAMPTSYSAAKREPRKHLDFINFQSSTFVEAWRKIYKEVKQYDNRPLVVMTHDSHNTMGGGVNSDSKYAVDDVFHWGGDFVDMFLYDIYPYTMFDYRYGEPSQIRKPRISQMHYTMAQMRNLTTTYGKKLGFWLGTYNNGWFRRYLNKEMLSQYWMERELAYTAIAGGSDFIITGINIPSDARHWDDFGQAMRTVQKVGGAISESQKPKARACFLFPRTQYVQMQEECFNVGQTYELCLRAFGELDVIHEEQITDDKMNGYDILVMADVKMLPREVAKHIAAFVKRGGVVISDCVPQSDSYFAPLESMKELFGVKAAAINRVEQKGTWNPFSMLPAKWAFVKEAPAVPVKTYDQAQGKAYNQNLSFRVITPRNCVATDAQIITSLKSGFPLLLSRKVGKGSCYLFGFCLQDTYFQTWMDNDITSRTELQQLMHDVFASTGIVSRVYSSNPDMEAGVRLHGNEAYCFIINHEAENAITDVTLRDLGFEVGQIMDVEWGRTVDFVRTPDGGIRFTIMAVEGTPTGVTRLLKITPKK
;
A
#
# COMPACT_ATOMS: atom_id res chain seq x y z
N LYS A 1 20.23 10.84 37.53
CA LYS A 1 19.52 11.59 36.48
C LYS A 1 20.22 11.30 35.17
N VAL A 2 19.66 10.45 34.33
CA VAL A 2 20.15 10.21 32.97
C VAL A 2 19.79 11.44 32.15
N SER A 3 20.79 12.19 31.73
CA SER A 3 20.64 13.45 30.99
C SER A 3 20.46 13.23 29.46
N ASN A 4 20.11 12.03 29.03
CA ASN A 4 19.92 11.76 27.62
C ASN A 4 18.47 12.09 27.20
N PRO A 5 18.22 13.13 26.40
CA PRO A 5 16.88 13.54 26.02
C PRO A 5 16.19 12.60 25.03
N PHE A 6 16.87 11.59 24.50
CA PHE A 6 16.38 10.68 23.47
C PHE A 6 16.41 9.22 23.93
N THR A 7 15.80 8.94 25.07
CA THR A 7 15.63 7.54 25.45
C THR A 7 14.48 6.95 24.64
N ILE A 8 14.81 6.05 23.73
CA ILE A 8 13.83 5.22 23.02
C ILE A 8 13.60 3.98 23.89
N PHE A 9 12.37 3.69 24.22
CA PHE A 9 11.98 2.46 24.86
C PHE A 9 11.41 1.52 23.78
N PRO A 10 12.18 0.54 23.31
CA PRO A 10 11.68 -0.47 22.39
C PRO A 10 10.65 -1.31 23.15
N PHE A 11 9.40 -1.15 22.78
CA PHE A 11 8.32 -1.74 23.52
C PHE A 11 8.05 -3.16 23.06
N MET A 12 8.16 -3.40 21.78
CA MET A 12 7.92 -4.69 21.16
C MET A 12 8.50 -4.73 19.76
N ASP A 13 9.04 -5.88 19.42
CA ASP A 13 9.47 -6.23 18.09
C ASP A 13 8.49 -7.25 17.51
N GLU A 14 7.97 -7.00 16.31
CA GLU A 14 7.06 -7.89 15.59
C GLU A 14 5.93 -8.48 16.45
N PRO A 15 5.03 -7.65 17.01
CA PRO A 15 3.95 -8.13 17.86
C PRO A 15 2.91 -8.89 17.03
N PHE A 16 2.97 -10.19 17.03
CA PHE A 16 2.00 -11.02 16.33
C PHE A 16 1.56 -12.24 17.13
N HIS A 17 0.35 -12.70 16.83
CA HIS A 17 -0.10 -14.02 17.25
C HIS A 17 0.43 -15.06 16.28
N ALA A 18 1.46 -15.78 16.67
CA ALA A 18 2.20 -16.68 15.78
C ALA A 18 1.35 -17.84 15.25
N ASP A 19 0.32 -18.25 15.98
CA ASP A 19 -0.56 -19.35 15.57
C ASP A 19 -1.89 -19.37 16.33
N THR A 20 -2.78 -20.31 15.98
CA THR A 20 -4.05 -20.54 16.69
C THR A 20 -3.87 -20.98 18.14
N THR A 21 -2.68 -21.41 18.54
CA THR A 21 -2.37 -21.80 19.92
C THR A 21 -2.18 -20.59 20.82
N SER A 22 -1.89 -19.43 20.24
CA SER A 22 -1.72 -18.15 20.94
C SER A 22 -3.05 -17.52 21.36
N PHE A 23 -4.18 -17.98 20.87
CA PHE A 23 -5.48 -17.50 21.30
C PHE A 23 -5.77 -17.86 22.76
N ASP A 24 -6.26 -16.88 23.51
CA ASP A 24 -6.52 -17.06 24.92
C ASP A 24 -7.92 -17.64 25.17
N PHE A 25 -7.97 -18.89 25.63
CA PHE A 25 -9.21 -19.62 25.96
C PHE A 25 -9.41 -19.80 27.48
N ARG A 26 -8.69 -19.06 28.32
CA ARG A 26 -8.88 -19.14 29.78
C ARG A 26 -10.26 -18.65 30.21
N GLU A 27 -10.76 -19.14 31.35
CA GLU A 27 -12.08 -18.84 31.83
C GLU A 27 -12.38 -17.33 32.03
N PRO A 28 -11.45 -16.49 32.52
CA PRO A 28 -11.69 -15.04 32.58
C PRO A 28 -11.96 -14.42 31.19
N VAL A 29 -11.23 -14.88 30.17
CA VAL A 29 -11.35 -14.40 28.79
C VAL A 29 -12.69 -14.83 28.18
N LYS A 30 -13.10 -16.09 28.41
CA LYS A 30 -14.42 -16.60 27.99
C LYS A 30 -15.57 -15.81 28.62
N ARG A 31 -15.45 -15.47 29.92
CA ARG A 31 -16.45 -14.64 30.61
C ARG A 31 -16.51 -13.22 30.04
N ALA A 32 -15.34 -12.62 29.73
CA ALA A 32 -15.27 -11.28 29.13
C ALA A 32 -15.90 -11.28 27.74
N PHE A 33 -15.59 -12.27 26.90
CA PHE A 33 -16.21 -12.46 25.59
C PHE A 33 -17.73 -12.55 25.70
N LYS A 34 -18.25 -13.45 26.60
CA LYS A 34 -19.68 -13.60 26.79
C LYS A 34 -20.35 -12.31 27.24
N LYS A 35 -19.67 -11.54 28.10
CA LYS A 35 -20.17 -10.23 28.56
C LYS A 35 -20.28 -9.24 27.39
N GLN A 36 -19.31 -9.24 26.47
CA GLN A 36 -19.25 -8.30 25.34
C GLN A 36 -20.25 -8.67 24.24
N TYR A 37 -20.33 -9.94 23.86
CA TYR A 37 -21.09 -10.39 22.68
C TYR A 37 -22.42 -11.08 23.02
N GLY A 38 -22.69 -11.38 24.28
CA GLY A 38 -23.96 -11.99 24.75
C GLY A 38 -24.06 -13.51 24.56
N TYR A 39 -23.05 -14.17 24.00
CA TYR A 39 -23.01 -15.62 23.81
C TYR A 39 -21.66 -16.21 24.21
N ALA A 40 -21.62 -17.54 24.33
CA ALA A 40 -20.37 -18.23 24.73
C ALA A 40 -19.28 -18.10 23.67
N MET A 41 -18.05 -17.82 24.10
CA MET A 41 -16.89 -17.79 23.21
C MET A 41 -16.70 -19.16 22.52
N PRO A 42 -16.40 -19.18 21.21
CA PRO A 42 -16.06 -20.42 20.52
C PRO A 42 -14.95 -21.19 21.24
N THR A 43 -15.04 -22.52 21.23
CA THR A 43 -14.08 -23.39 21.94
C THR A 43 -12.73 -23.53 21.24
N SER A 44 -12.67 -23.13 19.98
CA SER A 44 -11.47 -23.11 19.16
C SER A 44 -11.63 -22.16 17.98
N TYR A 45 -10.53 -21.80 17.33
CA TYR A 45 -10.56 -21.05 16.08
C TYR A 45 -11.38 -21.76 14.98
N SER A 46 -11.20 -23.07 14.83
CA SER A 46 -11.98 -23.87 13.86
C SER A 46 -13.48 -23.85 14.16
N ALA A 47 -13.86 -23.81 15.44
CA ALA A 47 -15.26 -23.65 15.82
C ALA A 47 -15.80 -22.26 15.49
N ALA A 48 -14.99 -21.21 15.68
CA ALA A 48 -15.36 -19.84 15.31
C ALA A 48 -15.62 -19.71 13.80
N LYS A 49 -14.76 -20.27 12.97
CA LYS A 49 -14.85 -20.20 11.49
C LYS A 49 -16.12 -20.80 10.89
N ARG A 50 -16.82 -21.65 11.61
CA ARG A 50 -18.06 -22.28 11.09
C ARG A 50 -19.22 -21.29 10.94
N GLU A 51 -19.17 -20.18 11.68
CA GLU A 51 -20.20 -19.16 11.68
C GLU A 51 -19.55 -17.79 11.45
N PRO A 52 -19.78 -17.12 10.32
CA PRO A 52 -19.09 -15.88 9.96
C PRO A 52 -19.15 -14.80 11.03
N ARG A 53 -20.30 -14.63 11.69
CA ARG A 53 -20.44 -13.68 12.78
C ARG A 53 -19.55 -14.04 13.98
N LYS A 54 -19.58 -15.30 14.40
CA LYS A 54 -18.76 -15.76 15.53
C LYS A 54 -17.27 -15.67 15.22
N HIS A 55 -16.90 -15.89 13.96
CA HIS A 55 -15.53 -15.74 13.50
C HIS A 55 -15.05 -14.28 13.64
N LEU A 56 -15.81 -13.34 13.10
CA LEU A 56 -15.46 -11.92 13.16
C LEU A 56 -15.41 -11.41 14.63
N ASP A 57 -16.43 -11.73 15.41
CA ASP A 57 -16.48 -11.35 16.83
C ASP A 57 -15.32 -11.97 17.63
N PHE A 58 -14.97 -13.22 17.34
CA PHE A 58 -13.85 -13.91 17.98
C PHE A 58 -12.51 -13.24 17.66
N ILE A 59 -12.22 -12.96 16.39
CA ILE A 59 -10.99 -12.30 15.97
C ILE A 59 -10.88 -10.89 16.56
N ASN A 60 -11.96 -10.10 16.48
CA ASN A 60 -11.98 -8.75 17.04
C ASN A 60 -11.75 -8.77 18.56
N PHE A 61 -12.32 -9.74 19.27
CA PHE A 61 -12.12 -9.87 20.70
C PHE A 61 -10.68 -10.24 21.07
N GLN A 62 -10.09 -11.22 20.38
CA GLN A 62 -8.72 -11.66 20.62
C GLN A 62 -7.73 -10.51 20.36
N SER A 63 -7.90 -9.80 19.25
CA SER A 63 -7.12 -8.61 18.92
C SER A 63 -7.24 -7.54 20.01
N SER A 64 -8.45 -7.21 20.43
CA SER A 64 -8.68 -6.20 21.48
C SER A 64 -8.06 -6.59 22.82
N THR A 65 -8.12 -7.87 23.19
CA THR A 65 -7.54 -8.39 24.44
C THR A 65 -6.02 -8.26 24.43
N PHE A 66 -5.40 -8.56 23.30
CA PHE A 66 -3.97 -8.41 23.10
C PHE A 66 -3.53 -6.95 23.29
N VAL A 67 -4.20 -6.04 22.62
CA VAL A 67 -3.89 -4.61 22.66
C VAL A 67 -4.10 -4.01 24.05
N GLU A 68 -5.13 -4.47 24.78
CA GLU A 68 -5.40 -3.96 26.14
C GLU A 68 -4.25 -4.25 27.11
N ALA A 69 -3.55 -5.37 26.94
CA ALA A 69 -2.35 -5.66 27.73
C ALA A 69 -1.26 -4.61 27.46
N TRP A 70 -1.04 -4.26 26.20
CA TRP A 70 -0.05 -3.26 25.80
C TRP A 70 -0.41 -1.85 26.27
N ARG A 71 -1.69 -1.47 26.22
CA ARG A 71 -2.17 -0.21 26.78
C ARG A 71 -1.83 -0.05 28.26
N LYS A 72 -1.98 -1.13 29.03
CA LYS A 72 -1.61 -1.10 30.46
C LYS A 72 -0.13 -0.87 30.65
N ILE A 73 0.71 -1.63 29.94
CA ILE A 73 2.17 -1.47 30.03
C ILE A 73 2.59 -0.06 29.59
N TYR A 74 2.04 0.46 28.48
CA TYR A 74 2.32 1.81 28.04
C TYR A 74 1.99 2.85 29.11
N LYS A 75 0.82 2.74 29.74
CA LYS A 75 0.40 3.64 30.82
C LYS A 75 1.37 3.58 32.01
N GLU A 76 1.76 2.40 32.42
CA GLU A 76 2.73 2.21 33.52
C GLU A 76 4.08 2.85 33.17
N VAL A 77 4.63 2.61 31.98
CA VAL A 77 5.86 3.22 31.52
C VAL A 77 5.77 4.75 31.56
N LYS A 78 4.69 5.32 31.03
CA LYS A 78 4.48 6.78 30.97
C LYS A 78 4.22 7.41 32.33
N GLN A 79 3.63 6.70 33.27
CA GLN A 79 3.49 7.16 34.66
C GLN A 79 4.84 7.20 35.38
N TYR A 80 5.71 6.22 35.13
CA TYR A 80 7.03 6.16 35.73
C TYR A 80 7.98 7.20 35.12
N ASP A 81 8.03 7.30 33.80
CA ASP A 81 8.80 8.29 33.05
C ASP A 81 8.14 8.58 31.70
N ASN A 82 7.66 9.79 31.50
CA ASN A 82 6.97 10.19 30.26
C ASN A 82 7.93 10.66 29.15
N ARG A 83 9.23 10.78 29.44
CA ARG A 83 10.24 11.25 28.47
C ARG A 83 10.59 10.25 27.37
N PRO A 84 10.74 8.94 27.68
CA PRO A 84 11.10 7.98 26.65
C PRO A 84 10.02 7.87 25.56
N LEU A 85 10.46 7.81 24.31
CA LEU A 85 9.56 7.45 23.21
C LEU A 85 9.31 5.94 23.27
N VAL A 86 8.07 5.55 23.42
CA VAL A 86 7.64 4.16 23.35
C VAL A 86 7.44 3.81 21.87
N VAL A 87 8.25 2.89 21.40
CA VAL A 87 8.30 2.50 19.98
C VAL A 87 7.85 1.05 19.84
N MET A 88 7.00 0.80 18.88
CA MET A 88 6.63 -0.53 18.43
C MET A 88 7.17 -0.74 17.03
N THR A 89 8.03 -1.73 16.86
CA THR A 89 8.46 -2.20 15.55
C THR A 89 7.38 -3.11 14.98
N HIS A 90 7.04 -2.90 13.74
CA HIS A 90 6.05 -3.70 13.04
C HIS A 90 6.60 -4.24 11.75
N ASP A 91 6.55 -5.55 11.57
CA ASP A 91 6.97 -6.24 10.35
C ASP A 91 5.98 -5.99 9.20
N SER A 92 6.54 -5.88 8.00
CA SER A 92 5.79 -5.76 6.75
C SER A 92 4.79 -6.90 6.51
N HIS A 93 5.03 -8.05 7.10
CA HIS A 93 4.17 -9.22 6.96
C HIS A 93 2.81 -9.02 7.62
N ASN A 94 2.76 -8.25 8.68
CA ASN A 94 1.59 -8.15 9.55
C ASN A 94 0.66 -6.99 9.18
N THR A 95 1.17 -5.96 8.50
CA THR A 95 0.34 -4.82 8.07
C THR A 95 -0.61 -5.16 6.94
N MET A 96 -0.40 -6.26 6.26
CA MET A 96 -1.21 -6.66 5.10
C MET A 96 -2.46 -7.46 5.46
N GLY A 97 -2.83 -7.49 6.74
CA GLY A 97 -4.11 -8.08 7.17
C GLY A 97 -4.20 -9.60 7.06
N GLY A 98 -3.12 -10.25 6.86
CA GLY A 98 -3.11 -11.68 6.72
C GLY A 98 -1.74 -12.10 6.28
N GLY A 99 -0.83 -12.02 7.18
CA GLY A 99 0.56 -12.23 6.92
C GLY A 99 0.88 -13.41 6.02
N VAL A 100 2.04 -13.33 5.45
CA VAL A 100 2.61 -14.38 4.60
C VAL A 100 2.78 -15.68 5.39
N ASN A 101 2.90 -15.58 6.71
CA ASN A 101 2.90 -16.73 7.57
C ASN A 101 1.48 -17.30 7.69
N SER A 102 1.37 -18.60 7.58
CA SER A 102 0.12 -19.35 7.75
C SER A 102 -0.66 -18.95 9.00
N ASP A 103 -0.03 -18.29 9.93
CA ASP A 103 -0.47 -18.04 11.28
C ASP A 103 -0.95 -16.60 11.49
N SER A 104 -0.39 -15.61 10.80
CA SER A 104 -0.85 -14.21 10.80
C SER A 104 -2.04 -13.96 9.87
N LYS A 105 -2.49 -14.96 9.15
CA LYS A 105 -3.69 -14.94 8.31
C LYS A 105 -4.99 -14.65 9.04
N TYR A 106 -4.95 -14.48 10.34
CA TYR A 106 -6.15 -14.25 11.15
C TYR A 106 -6.51 -12.78 11.32
N ALA A 107 -5.69 -11.87 10.79
CA ALA A 107 -5.89 -10.43 10.90
C ALA A 107 -6.02 -9.90 12.36
N VAL A 108 -5.56 -10.67 13.34
CA VAL A 108 -5.47 -10.21 14.73
C VAL A 108 -4.36 -9.17 14.90
N ASP A 109 -3.42 -9.15 13.97
CA ASP A 109 -2.27 -8.27 13.95
C ASP A 109 -2.50 -7.00 13.13
N ASP A 110 -3.75 -6.70 12.81
CA ASP A 110 -4.12 -5.45 12.16
C ASP A 110 -3.90 -4.27 13.13
N VAL A 111 -2.76 -3.62 12.98
CA VAL A 111 -2.36 -2.49 13.83
C VAL A 111 -3.33 -1.32 13.77
N PHE A 112 -4.04 -1.15 12.66
CA PHE A 112 -5.05 -0.11 12.55
C PHE A 112 -6.22 -0.38 13.49
N HIS A 113 -6.69 -1.63 13.54
CA HIS A 113 -7.73 -2.07 14.46
C HIS A 113 -7.29 -1.95 15.93
N TRP A 114 -6.00 -2.12 16.21
CA TRP A 114 -5.48 -1.95 17.56
C TRP A 114 -5.54 -0.51 18.05
N GLY A 115 -5.46 0.47 17.13
CA GLY A 115 -5.33 1.87 17.47
C GLY A 115 -3.91 2.28 17.83
N GLY A 116 -3.70 3.57 18.04
CA GLY A 116 -2.37 4.14 18.29
C GLY A 116 -2.16 4.67 19.71
N ASP A 117 -3.02 4.34 20.67
CA ASP A 117 -3.02 4.94 22.01
C ASP A 117 -2.06 4.29 23.02
N PHE A 118 -1.27 3.32 22.59
CA PHE A 118 -0.31 2.58 23.41
C PHE A 118 1.13 2.68 22.94
N VAL A 119 1.41 3.58 22.01
CA VAL A 119 2.76 3.90 21.50
C VAL A 119 2.89 5.38 21.23
N ASP A 120 4.10 5.89 21.17
CA ASP A 120 4.40 7.24 20.69
C ASP A 120 4.74 7.23 19.20
N MET A 121 5.23 6.09 18.71
CA MET A 121 5.71 5.92 17.36
C MET A 121 5.60 4.49 16.91
N PHE A 122 5.21 4.32 15.64
CA PHE A 122 5.35 3.06 14.94
C PHE A 122 6.64 3.09 14.11
N LEU A 123 7.45 2.07 14.28
CA LEU A 123 8.62 1.81 13.46
C LEU A 123 8.27 0.65 12.52
N TYR A 124 8.26 0.96 11.24
CA TYR A 124 7.89 -0.01 10.25
C TYR A 124 9.10 -0.71 9.66
N ASP A 125 9.13 -2.04 9.79
CA ASP A 125 10.20 -2.89 9.28
C ASP A 125 9.78 -3.51 7.94
N ILE A 126 10.42 -3.09 6.87
CA ILE A 126 10.17 -3.58 5.51
C ILE A 126 11.38 -4.28 4.95
N TYR A 127 11.13 -5.46 4.40
CA TYR A 127 12.09 -6.25 3.64
C TYR A 127 11.67 -6.34 2.17
N PRO A 128 11.69 -5.27 1.39
CA PRO A 128 11.12 -5.25 0.05
C PRO A 128 11.79 -6.25 -0.90
N TYR A 129 13.01 -6.68 -0.57
CA TYR A 129 13.81 -7.57 -1.40
C TYR A 129 13.65 -9.06 -1.10
N THR A 130 13.14 -9.41 0.07
CA THR A 130 13.02 -10.80 0.49
C THR A 130 11.68 -11.42 0.16
N MET A 131 10.62 -10.61 0.13
CA MET A 131 9.26 -11.13 0.08
C MET A 131 8.80 -11.57 -1.30
N PHE A 132 9.33 -10.99 -2.36
CA PHE A 132 8.91 -11.30 -3.73
C PHE A 132 9.73 -12.39 -4.38
N ASP A 133 11.01 -12.47 -4.04
CA ASP A 133 11.92 -13.44 -4.64
C ASP A 133 11.56 -14.88 -4.32
N TYR A 134 10.90 -15.10 -3.17
CA TYR A 134 10.48 -16.43 -2.75
C TYR A 134 9.23 -16.97 -3.47
N ARG A 135 8.42 -16.11 -4.04
CA ARG A 135 7.13 -16.51 -4.61
C ARG A 135 7.21 -17.02 -6.05
N TYR A 136 8.24 -16.61 -6.79
CA TYR A 136 8.18 -16.68 -8.26
C TYR A 136 9.39 -17.32 -8.96
N GLY A 137 10.29 -17.91 -8.24
CA GLY A 137 11.24 -18.91 -8.74
C GLY A 137 12.53 -18.40 -9.39
N GLU A 138 12.55 -17.21 -9.96
CA GLU A 138 13.74 -16.65 -10.62
C GLU A 138 14.02 -15.22 -10.15
N PRO A 139 14.95 -15.06 -9.21
CA PRO A 139 15.23 -13.74 -8.58
C PRO A 139 15.72 -12.66 -9.55
N SER A 140 16.36 -13.05 -10.65
CA SER A 140 17.01 -12.12 -11.58
C SER A 140 16.04 -11.28 -12.42
N GLN A 141 14.78 -11.70 -12.51
CA GLN A 141 13.78 -11.05 -13.37
C GLN A 141 12.84 -10.10 -12.62
N ILE A 142 12.87 -10.08 -11.28
CA ILE A 142 11.88 -9.39 -10.46
C ILE A 142 12.53 -8.21 -9.73
N ARG A 143 12.88 -7.16 -10.46
CA ARG A 143 13.43 -5.97 -9.81
C ARG A 143 12.37 -5.08 -9.14
N LYS A 144 11.12 -5.06 -9.62
CA LYS A 144 10.16 -3.97 -9.39
C LYS A 144 8.91 -4.23 -8.56
N PRO A 145 8.33 -5.41 -8.51
CA PRO A 145 7.20 -5.65 -7.60
C PRO A 145 7.49 -5.40 -6.12
N ARG A 146 8.74 -5.21 -5.77
CA ARG A 146 9.27 -4.96 -4.43
C ARG A 146 8.82 -3.64 -3.81
N ILE A 147 8.88 -2.58 -4.61
CA ILE A 147 8.54 -1.23 -4.16
C ILE A 147 7.04 -1.08 -3.95
N SER A 148 6.23 -1.77 -4.75
CA SER A 148 4.77 -1.67 -4.66
C SER A 148 4.24 -2.06 -3.29
N GLN A 149 4.80 -3.08 -2.69
CA GLN A 149 4.42 -3.46 -1.34
C GLN A 149 4.84 -2.43 -0.31
N MET A 150 6.06 -1.91 -0.43
CA MET A 150 6.55 -0.84 0.44
C MET A 150 5.62 0.38 0.38
N HIS A 151 5.27 0.85 -0.80
CA HIS A 151 4.36 1.98 -0.98
C HIS A 151 3.01 1.74 -0.31
N TYR A 152 2.39 0.60 -0.57
CA TYR A 152 1.08 0.25 -0.02
C TYR A 152 1.11 0.19 1.50
N THR A 153 2.10 -0.48 2.06
CA THR A 153 2.19 -0.64 3.50
C THR A 153 2.56 0.65 4.22
N MET A 154 3.46 1.44 3.65
CA MET A 154 3.76 2.77 4.18
C MET A 154 2.54 3.68 4.17
N ALA A 155 1.70 3.62 3.15
CA ALA A 155 0.47 4.39 3.11
C ALA A 155 -0.54 3.94 4.19
N GLN A 156 -0.60 2.63 4.50
CA GLN A 156 -1.40 2.12 5.63
C GLN A 156 -0.86 2.65 6.97
N MET A 157 0.45 2.51 7.20
CA MET A 157 1.08 2.98 8.44
C MET A 157 0.95 4.49 8.61
N ARG A 158 1.06 5.25 7.54
CA ARG A 158 0.82 6.69 7.57
C ARG A 158 -0.64 7.02 7.92
N ASN A 159 -1.60 6.30 7.38
CA ASN A 159 -3.00 6.47 7.77
C ASN A 159 -3.19 6.24 9.27
N LEU A 160 -2.62 5.15 9.80
CA LEU A 160 -2.64 4.84 11.22
C LEU A 160 -2.03 5.97 12.05
N THR A 161 -0.79 6.36 11.75
CA THR A 161 -0.08 7.40 12.52
C THR A 161 -0.76 8.76 12.44
N THR A 162 -1.27 9.15 11.28
CA THR A 162 -2.02 10.39 11.11
C THR A 162 -3.34 10.36 11.90
N THR A 163 -4.05 9.25 11.88
CA THR A 163 -5.33 9.10 12.59
C THR A 163 -5.15 9.26 14.10
N TYR A 164 -4.07 8.75 14.66
CA TYR A 164 -3.80 8.77 16.09
C TYR A 164 -2.80 9.83 16.53
N GLY A 165 -2.35 10.71 15.63
CA GLY A 165 -1.37 11.76 15.94
C GLY A 165 -0.01 11.21 16.37
N LYS A 166 0.43 10.11 15.80
CA LYS A 166 1.68 9.42 16.11
C LYS A 166 2.73 9.66 15.05
N LYS A 167 3.98 9.34 15.38
CA LYS A 167 5.10 9.40 14.43
C LYS A 167 5.24 8.09 13.68
N LEU A 168 5.69 8.19 12.42
CA LEU A 168 6.05 7.06 11.58
C LEU A 168 7.57 7.00 11.43
N GLY A 169 8.16 5.92 11.89
CA GLY A 169 9.54 5.57 11.61
C GLY A 169 9.61 4.46 10.56
N PHE A 170 10.74 4.40 9.90
CA PHE A 170 11.04 3.38 8.93
C PHE A 170 12.37 2.69 9.30
N TRP A 171 12.32 1.37 9.44
CA TRP A 171 13.51 0.56 9.59
C TRP A 171 14.02 0.16 8.22
N LEU A 172 15.14 0.75 7.84
CA LEU A 172 15.78 0.39 6.58
C LEU A 172 16.55 -0.92 6.76
N GLY A 173 15.93 -2.00 6.35
CA GLY A 173 16.53 -3.33 6.34
C GLY A 173 17.50 -3.48 5.19
N THR A 174 18.75 -3.14 5.42
CA THR A 174 19.83 -3.34 4.45
C THR A 174 20.34 -4.77 4.57
N TYR A 175 19.64 -5.71 3.92
CA TYR A 175 20.00 -7.11 4.02
C TYR A 175 21.10 -7.51 3.04
N ASN A 176 22.31 -7.34 3.47
CA ASN A 176 23.46 -8.00 2.88
C ASN A 176 24.10 -8.97 3.90
N ASN A 177 23.29 -9.53 4.80
CA ASN A 177 23.82 -10.48 5.76
C ASN A 177 23.96 -11.88 5.14
N GLY A 178 24.87 -12.69 5.69
CA GLY A 178 25.18 -14.02 5.20
C GLY A 178 23.98 -14.98 5.21
N TRP A 179 22.89 -14.63 5.90
CA TRP A 179 21.68 -15.43 5.96
C TRP A 179 20.88 -15.29 4.67
N PHE A 180 20.66 -14.06 4.19
CA PHE A 180 19.95 -13.80 2.96
C PHE A 180 20.81 -13.97 1.71
N ARG A 181 22.16 -13.82 1.80
CA ARG A 181 23.09 -14.11 0.71
C ARG A 181 22.94 -15.53 0.12
N ARG A 182 22.43 -16.47 0.90
CA ARG A 182 22.19 -17.84 0.42
C ARG A 182 20.97 -17.93 -0.49
N TYR A 183 20.10 -16.96 -0.44
CA TYR A 183 18.79 -16.96 -1.07
C TYR A 183 18.61 -15.85 -2.11
N LEU A 184 19.40 -14.78 -2.02
CA LEU A 184 19.35 -13.68 -2.97
C LEU A 184 20.37 -13.89 -4.07
N ASN A 185 19.97 -13.57 -5.31
CA ASN A 185 20.88 -13.56 -6.44
C ASN A 185 21.97 -12.50 -6.22
N LYS A 186 23.22 -12.85 -6.57
CA LYS A 186 24.36 -11.92 -6.47
C LYS A 186 24.15 -10.62 -7.23
N GLU A 187 23.40 -10.66 -8.33
CA GLU A 187 23.09 -9.47 -9.14
C GLU A 187 22.19 -8.46 -8.41
N MET A 188 21.27 -8.93 -7.57
CA MET A 188 20.43 -8.03 -6.76
C MET A 188 21.21 -7.33 -5.67
N LEU A 189 22.23 -8.01 -5.11
CA LEU A 189 23.12 -7.43 -4.11
C LEU A 189 24.13 -6.44 -4.70
N SER A 190 24.21 -6.33 -6.03
CA SER A 190 25.13 -5.41 -6.71
C SER A 190 24.56 -3.99 -6.90
N GLN A 191 23.27 -3.78 -6.62
CA GLN A 191 22.62 -2.50 -6.81
C GLN A 191 22.85 -1.59 -5.59
N TYR A 192 23.96 -0.90 -5.56
CA TYR A 192 24.38 -0.04 -4.44
C TYR A 192 23.47 1.18 -4.19
N TRP A 193 22.63 1.55 -5.16
CA TRP A 193 21.67 2.66 -5.05
C TRP A 193 20.35 2.30 -4.34
N MET A 194 20.18 1.04 -3.94
CA MET A 194 18.93 0.55 -3.34
C MET A 194 18.60 1.22 -2.02
N GLU A 195 19.57 1.42 -1.17
CA GLU A 195 19.35 2.05 0.15
C GLU A 195 18.93 3.51 0.01
N ARG A 196 19.47 4.21 -0.99
CA ARG A 196 19.06 5.58 -1.32
C ARG A 196 17.61 5.61 -1.80
N GLU A 197 17.26 4.71 -2.73
CA GLU A 197 15.90 4.57 -3.25
C GLU A 197 14.90 4.34 -2.12
N LEU A 198 15.17 3.37 -1.25
CA LEU A 198 14.31 3.06 -0.11
C LEU A 198 14.18 4.21 0.88
N ALA A 199 15.30 4.87 1.21
CA ALA A 199 15.29 5.99 2.13
C ALA A 199 14.45 7.16 1.58
N TYR A 200 14.62 7.50 0.31
CA TYR A 200 13.84 8.58 -0.32
C TYR A 200 12.37 8.20 -0.45
N THR A 201 12.06 6.95 -0.81
CA THR A 201 10.69 6.43 -0.85
C THR A 201 10.03 6.53 0.53
N ALA A 202 10.75 6.16 1.60
CA ALA A 202 10.25 6.26 2.96
C ALA A 202 9.94 7.71 3.35
N ILE A 203 10.86 8.64 3.09
CA ILE A 203 10.67 10.07 3.42
C ILE A 203 9.54 10.67 2.58
N ALA A 204 9.52 10.41 1.27
CA ALA A 204 8.45 10.85 0.38
C ALA A 204 7.09 10.28 0.79
N GLY A 205 7.06 9.03 1.23
CA GLY A 205 5.88 8.34 1.75
C GLY A 205 5.35 8.89 3.07
N GLY A 206 6.12 9.72 3.80
CA GLY A 206 5.69 10.39 5.02
C GLY A 206 6.37 9.90 6.29
N SER A 207 7.47 9.14 6.19
CA SER A 207 8.27 8.76 7.36
C SER A 207 8.86 9.99 8.02
N ASP A 208 8.76 10.06 9.35
CA ASP A 208 9.32 11.15 10.15
C ASP A 208 10.80 10.92 10.45
N PHE A 209 11.24 9.66 10.43
CA PHE A 209 12.65 9.32 10.58
C PHE A 209 12.94 7.90 10.06
N ILE A 210 14.22 7.65 9.84
CA ILE A 210 14.76 6.38 9.36
C ILE A 210 15.75 5.85 10.38
N ILE A 211 15.63 4.57 10.71
CA ILE A 211 16.61 3.82 11.46
C ILE A 211 17.27 2.82 10.50
N THR A 212 18.59 2.80 10.48
CA THR A 212 19.32 1.75 9.74
C THR A 212 19.47 0.54 10.64
N GLY A 213 19.10 -0.63 10.12
CA GLY A 213 19.28 -1.90 10.82
C GLY A 213 20.73 -2.29 10.99
N ILE A 214 20.97 -3.26 11.85
CA ILE A 214 22.31 -3.81 12.18
C ILE A 214 22.96 -4.52 10.97
N ASN A 215 22.17 -4.83 9.95
CA ASN A 215 22.61 -5.55 8.77
C ASN A 215 23.24 -4.59 7.76
N ILE A 216 24.41 -4.17 8.12
CA ILE A 216 25.22 -3.22 7.35
C ILE A 216 25.56 -3.81 5.97
N PRO A 217 25.40 -3.06 4.88
CA PRO A 217 25.90 -3.46 3.58
C PRO A 217 27.39 -3.83 3.69
N SER A 218 27.77 -4.95 3.13
CA SER A 218 29.17 -5.38 3.14
C SER A 218 30.02 -4.69 2.06
N ASP A 219 29.39 -3.94 1.15
CA ASP A 219 30.04 -3.23 0.06
C ASP A 219 30.14 -1.74 0.40
N ALA A 220 31.35 -1.19 0.33
CA ALA A 220 31.60 0.21 0.61
C ALA A 220 30.80 1.18 -0.28
N ARG A 221 30.46 0.79 -1.51
CA ARG A 221 29.65 1.60 -2.42
C ARG A 221 28.23 1.83 -1.89
N HIS A 222 27.62 0.84 -1.28
CA HIS A 222 26.32 0.98 -0.62
C HIS A 222 26.35 2.03 0.48
N TRP A 223 27.39 1.98 1.32
CA TRP A 223 27.59 2.97 2.37
C TRP A 223 27.84 4.37 1.83
N ASP A 224 28.64 4.48 0.79
CA ASP A 224 28.94 5.79 0.22
C ASP A 224 27.70 6.41 -0.42
N ASP A 225 26.94 5.64 -1.19
CA ASP A 225 25.70 6.11 -1.81
C ASP A 225 24.64 6.51 -0.79
N PHE A 226 24.40 5.64 0.21
CA PHE A 226 23.47 5.94 1.31
C PHE A 226 23.94 7.16 2.11
N GLY A 227 25.23 7.22 2.42
CA GLY A 227 25.82 8.34 3.16
C GLY A 227 25.69 9.66 2.40
N GLN A 228 25.86 9.67 1.09
CA GLN A 228 25.62 10.86 0.26
C GLN A 228 24.15 11.29 0.30
N ALA A 229 23.22 10.35 0.17
CA ALA A 229 21.79 10.64 0.27
C ALA A 229 21.45 11.26 1.63
N MET A 230 21.94 10.67 2.70
CA MET A 230 21.67 11.18 4.07
C MET A 230 22.31 12.55 4.31
N ARG A 231 23.51 12.81 3.83
CA ARG A 231 24.11 14.16 3.87
C ARG A 231 23.28 15.19 3.10
N THR A 232 22.66 14.80 1.99
CA THR A 232 21.77 15.69 1.25
C THR A 232 20.50 15.98 2.05
N VAL A 233 19.87 14.97 2.62
CA VAL A 233 18.70 15.14 3.49
C VAL A 233 19.02 16.01 4.71
N GLN A 234 20.19 15.83 5.31
CA GLN A 234 20.62 16.63 6.47
C GLN A 234 20.70 18.13 6.20
N LYS A 235 20.99 18.57 4.98
CA LYS A 235 21.02 20.01 4.63
C LYS A 235 19.67 20.69 4.89
N VAL A 236 18.58 19.94 4.85
CA VAL A 236 17.21 20.41 5.08
C VAL A 236 16.48 19.58 6.16
N GLY A 237 17.24 18.81 6.94
CA GLY A 237 16.69 17.79 7.84
C GLY A 237 15.72 18.33 8.89
N GLY A 238 16.01 19.52 9.46
CA GLY A 238 15.09 20.17 10.40
C GLY A 238 13.72 20.44 9.78
N ALA A 239 13.71 21.02 8.57
CA ALA A 239 12.47 21.30 7.86
C ALA A 239 11.77 20.00 7.39
N ILE A 240 12.52 18.99 6.97
CA ILE A 240 11.94 17.68 6.59
C ILE A 240 11.27 17.01 7.80
N SER A 241 11.91 17.02 8.97
CA SER A 241 11.35 16.40 10.19
C SER A 241 10.07 17.07 10.70
N GLU A 242 9.89 18.36 10.39
CA GLU A 242 8.71 19.14 10.73
C GLU A 242 7.68 19.20 9.58
N SER A 243 8.08 18.76 8.38
CA SER A 243 7.22 18.78 7.20
C SER A 243 6.16 17.67 7.27
N GLN A 244 5.07 17.88 6.55
CA GLN A 244 3.99 16.92 6.45
C GLN A 244 3.77 16.52 4.98
N LYS A 245 3.52 15.23 4.75
CA LYS A 245 2.96 14.80 3.48
C LYS A 245 1.49 15.24 3.44
N PRO A 246 1.09 16.04 2.46
CA PRO A 246 -0.30 16.48 2.36
C PRO A 246 -1.23 15.31 2.08
N LYS A 247 -2.50 15.44 2.50
CA LYS A 247 -3.55 14.47 2.19
C LYS A 247 -3.76 14.40 0.68
N ALA A 248 -3.79 13.19 0.13
CA ALA A 248 -4.08 12.98 -1.28
C ALA A 248 -5.57 13.21 -1.61
N ARG A 249 -5.86 13.50 -2.87
CA ARG A 249 -7.24 13.58 -3.36
C ARG A 249 -7.86 12.22 -3.66
N ALA A 250 -7.03 11.19 -3.82
CA ALA A 250 -7.45 9.81 -4.04
C ALA A 250 -7.04 8.93 -2.85
N CYS A 251 -7.87 7.95 -2.52
CA CYS A 251 -7.57 6.94 -1.52
C CYS A 251 -7.86 5.52 -2.02
N PHE A 252 -7.17 4.56 -1.42
CA PHE A 252 -7.24 3.15 -1.73
C PHE A 252 -7.82 2.41 -0.52
N LEU A 253 -8.83 1.58 -0.73
CA LEU A 253 -9.53 0.89 0.34
C LEU A 253 -8.73 -0.31 0.87
N PHE A 254 -8.58 -0.37 2.19
CA PHE A 254 -8.15 -1.56 2.91
C PHE A 254 -9.39 -2.31 3.45
N PRO A 255 -9.81 -3.42 2.83
CA PRO A 255 -11.04 -4.14 3.19
C PRO A 255 -10.78 -5.17 4.30
N ARG A 256 -10.64 -4.70 5.55
CA ARG A 256 -10.30 -5.54 6.70
C ARG A 256 -11.25 -6.72 6.91
N THR A 257 -12.55 -6.50 6.78
CA THR A 257 -13.55 -7.57 6.93
C THR A 257 -13.32 -8.72 5.96
N GLN A 258 -12.97 -8.40 4.70
CA GLN A 258 -12.62 -9.42 3.72
C GLN A 258 -11.40 -10.22 4.18
N TYR A 259 -10.38 -9.55 4.67
CA TYR A 259 -9.16 -10.20 5.12
C TYR A 259 -9.39 -11.14 6.30
N VAL A 260 -10.20 -10.70 7.28
CA VAL A 260 -10.59 -11.55 8.40
C VAL A 260 -11.39 -12.77 7.95
N GLN A 261 -12.38 -12.59 7.07
CA GLN A 261 -13.35 -13.64 6.73
C GLN A 261 -12.83 -14.60 5.65
N MET A 262 -12.10 -14.11 4.67
CA MET A 262 -11.67 -14.92 3.52
C MET A 262 -10.27 -15.48 3.64
N GLN A 263 -9.40 -14.89 4.44
CA GLN A 263 -8.04 -15.33 4.79
C GLN A 263 -7.06 -15.58 3.62
N GLU A 264 -7.55 -15.70 2.39
CA GLU A 264 -6.77 -16.23 1.28
C GLU A 264 -6.19 -15.17 0.34
N GLU A 265 -6.64 -13.90 0.42
CA GLU A 265 -6.49 -12.99 -0.71
C GLU A 265 -5.85 -11.64 -0.38
N CYS A 266 -5.23 -11.53 0.78
CA CYS A 266 -4.67 -10.28 1.26
C CYS A 266 -3.39 -9.81 0.54
N PHE A 267 -2.78 -10.69 -0.25
CA PHE A 267 -1.37 -10.55 -0.59
C PHE A 267 -1.07 -9.63 -1.75
N ASN A 268 -2.04 -9.34 -2.59
CA ASN A 268 -1.69 -9.00 -3.94
C ASN A 268 -2.19 -7.63 -4.42
N VAL A 269 -2.68 -6.77 -3.54
CA VAL A 269 -3.17 -5.46 -3.97
C VAL A 269 -2.09 -4.37 -4.07
N GLY A 270 -0.87 -4.66 -3.62
CA GLY A 270 0.25 -3.71 -3.65
C GLY A 270 0.60 -3.22 -5.05
N GLN A 271 0.58 -4.10 -6.08
CA GLN A 271 0.84 -3.67 -7.45
C GLN A 271 -0.31 -2.84 -8.02
N THR A 272 -1.56 -3.14 -7.67
CA THR A 272 -2.69 -2.26 -8.05
C THR A 272 -2.57 -0.91 -7.38
N TYR A 273 -2.16 -0.86 -6.11
CA TYR A 273 -1.88 0.39 -5.42
C TYR A 273 -0.80 1.18 -6.15
N GLU A 274 0.32 0.55 -6.50
CA GLU A 274 1.41 1.20 -7.23
C GLU A 274 0.97 1.67 -8.61
N LEU A 275 0.25 0.85 -9.38
CA LEU A 275 -0.30 1.23 -10.67
C LEU A 275 -1.14 2.51 -10.57
N CYS A 276 -2.02 2.58 -9.56
CA CYS A 276 -2.84 3.77 -9.30
C CYS A 276 -2.00 4.97 -8.84
N LEU A 277 -1.02 4.74 -7.95
CA LEU A 277 -0.09 5.77 -7.48
C LEU A 277 0.69 6.40 -8.65
N ARG A 278 1.23 5.58 -9.55
CA ARG A 278 1.95 6.05 -10.74
C ARG A 278 1.05 6.79 -11.72
N ALA A 279 -0.17 6.28 -11.91
CA ALA A 279 -1.12 6.86 -12.85
C ALA A 279 -1.71 8.19 -12.37
N PHE A 280 -1.90 8.38 -11.08
CA PHE A 280 -2.50 9.58 -10.50
C PHE A 280 -1.48 10.54 -9.87
N GLY A 281 -0.40 10.00 -9.27
CA GLY A 281 0.71 10.76 -8.66
C GLY A 281 0.67 10.83 -7.14
N GLU A 282 -0.49 10.68 -6.49
CA GLU A 282 -0.62 10.62 -5.03
C GLU A 282 -1.79 9.72 -4.62
N LEU A 283 -1.59 8.91 -3.59
CA LEU A 283 -2.60 7.98 -3.13
C LEU A 283 -2.45 7.71 -1.64
N ASP A 284 -3.54 7.87 -0.88
CA ASP A 284 -3.61 7.46 0.52
C ASP A 284 -4.21 6.06 0.63
N VAL A 285 -4.08 5.42 1.79
CA VAL A 285 -4.88 4.24 2.14
C VAL A 285 -5.91 4.65 3.17
N ILE A 286 -7.12 4.13 3.05
CA ILE A 286 -8.21 4.30 4.00
C ILE A 286 -8.75 2.94 4.43
N HIS A 287 -8.91 2.74 5.73
CA HIS A 287 -9.51 1.51 6.26
C HIS A 287 -11.03 1.54 6.14
N GLU A 288 -11.65 0.37 6.02
CA GLU A 288 -13.12 0.29 5.89
C GLU A 288 -13.87 0.91 7.06
N GLU A 289 -13.32 0.85 8.29
CA GLU A 289 -13.90 1.47 9.48
C GLU A 289 -13.88 3.01 9.43
N GLN A 290 -13.05 3.56 8.55
CA GLN A 290 -12.98 5.01 8.30
C GLN A 290 -13.89 5.46 7.16
N ILE A 291 -14.55 4.54 6.45
CA ILE A 291 -15.51 4.87 5.41
C ILE A 291 -16.80 5.37 6.07
N THR A 292 -16.77 6.62 6.47
CA THR A 292 -17.89 7.38 7.02
C THR A 292 -18.02 8.69 6.25
N ASP A 293 -19.14 9.38 6.39
CA ASP A 293 -19.34 10.62 5.67
C ASP A 293 -18.25 11.66 5.96
N ASP A 294 -17.87 11.80 7.22
CA ASP A 294 -16.87 12.80 7.65
C ASP A 294 -15.45 12.44 7.17
N LYS A 295 -15.06 11.18 7.25
CA LYS A 295 -13.70 10.74 6.89
C LYS A 295 -13.47 10.72 5.38
N MET A 296 -14.52 10.49 4.60
CA MET A 296 -14.48 10.59 3.14
C MET A 296 -14.41 12.04 2.65
N ASN A 297 -14.66 13.02 3.52
CA ASN A 297 -14.49 14.41 3.16
C ASN A 297 -13.02 14.74 2.83
N GLY A 298 -12.81 15.36 1.68
CA GLY A 298 -11.49 15.72 1.15
C GLY A 298 -10.84 14.63 0.29
N TYR A 299 -11.48 13.47 0.10
CA TYR A 299 -11.18 12.57 -1.00
C TYR A 299 -12.21 12.77 -2.12
N ASP A 300 -11.74 12.72 -3.34
CA ASP A 300 -12.57 12.80 -4.54
C ASP A 300 -12.68 11.44 -5.23
N ILE A 301 -11.67 10.58 -5.05
CA ILE A 301 -11.59 9.26 -5.68
C ILE A 301 -11.34 8.19 -4.61
N LEU A 302 -12.11 7.09 -4.69
CA LEU A 302 -11.90 5.86 -3.94
C LEU A 302 -11.54 4.73 -4.90
N VAL A 303 -10.38 4.11 -4.70
CA VAL A 303 -9.96 2.92 -5.43
C VAL A 303 -10.25 1.67 -4.59
N MET A 304 -10.88 0.68 -5.20
CA MET A 304 -11.23 -0.60 -4.58
C MET A 304 -10.66 -1.75 -5.42
N ALA A 305 -9.51 -2.30 -5.01
CA ALA A 305 -8.88 -3.41 -5.71
C ALA A 305 -9.24 -4.75 -5.08
N ASP A 306 -9.72 -5.67 -5.88
CA ASP A 306 -10.11 -7.04 -5.52
C ASP A 306 -11.05 -7.14 -4.29
N VAL A 307 -11.91 -6.14 -4.11
CA VAL A 307 -12.84 -6.09 -2.98
C VAL A 307 -14.09 -6.91 -3.29
N LYS A 308 -14.21 -8.07 -2.66
CA LYS A 308 -15.30 -9.04 -2.85
C LYS A 308 -16.36 -8.96 -1.74
N MET A 309 -15.96 -8.43 -0.59
CA MET A 309 -16.77 -8.37 0.62
C MET A 309 -16.65 -6.99 1.28
N LEU A 310 -17.78 -6.43 1.70
CA LEU A 310 -17.84 -5.16 2.45
C LEU A 310 -18.95 -5.21 3.50
N PRO A 311 -18.74 -4.62 4.69
CA PRO A 311 -19.84 -4.36 5.60
C PRO A 311 -20.94 -3.53 4.93
N ARG A 312 -22.22 -3.82 5.23
CA ARG A 312 -23.37 -3.11 4.60
C ARG A 312 -23.33 -1.61 4.81
N GLU A 313 -22.92 -1.16 5.99
CA GLU A 313 -22.82 0.28 6.27
C GLU A 313 -21.72 0.94 5.46
N VAL A 314 -20.57 0.28 5.29
CA VAL A 314 -19.49 0.76 4.41
C VAL A 314 -19.99 0.91 2.96
N ALA A 315 -20.70 -0.10 2.46
CA ALA A 315 -21.29 -0.05 1.12
C ALA A 315 -22.30 1.12 0.95
N LYS A 316 -23.10 1.43 1.97
CA LYS A 316 -24.00 2.59 1.97
C LYS A 316 -23.25 3.91 1.90
N HIS A 317 -22.17 4.08 2.71
CA HIS A 317 -21.36 5.28 2.69
C HIS A 317 -20.64 5.46 1.35
N ILE A 318 -20.15 4.38 0.73
CA ILE A 318 -19.56 4.43 -0.62
C ILE A 318 -20.61 4.87 -1.64
N ALA A 319 -21.82 4.31 -1.60
CA ALA A 319 -22.89 4.74 -2.51
C ALA A 319 -23.29 6.21 -2.30
N ALA A 320 -23.33 6.67 -1.06
CA ALA A 320 -23.58 8.07 -0.73
C ALA A 320 -22.44 8.98 -1.21
N PHE A 321 -21.18 8.56 -1.06
CA PHE A 321 -20.02 9.27 -1.58
C PHE A 321 -20.12 9.49 -3.09
N VAL A 322 -20.43 8.44 -3.86
CA VAL A 322 -20.61 8.58 -5.31
C VAL A 322 -21.76 9.52 -5.64
N LYS A 323 -22.92 9.39 -4.98
CA LYS A 323 -24.08 10.26 -5.25
C LYS A 323 -23.77 11.75 -5.02
N ARG A 324 -22.89 12.08 -4.07
CA ARG A 324 -22.46 13.45 -3.78
C ARG A 324 -21.44 14.02 -4.78
N GLY A 325 -20.82 13.19 -5.61
CA GLY A 325 -19.85 13.63 -6.63
C GLY A 325 -18.52 12.88 -6.59
N GLY A 326 -18.34 11.97 -5.65
CA GLY A 326 -17.16 11.12 -5.58
C GLY A 326 -17.06 10.13 -6.74
N VAL A 327 -15.86 9.68 -7.00
CA VAL A 327 -15.56 8.68 -8.04
C VAL A 327 -15.10 7.39 -7.38
N VAL A 328 -15.62 6.25 -7.84
CA VAL A 328 -15.11 4.93 -7.45
C VAL A 328 -14.49 4.25 -8.66
N ILE A 329 -13.24 3.77 -8.49
CA ILE A 329 -12.53 2.95 -9.48
C ILE A 329 -12.33 1.56 -8.86
N SER A 330 -12.78 0.50 -9.54
CA SER A 330 -12.70 -0.86 -9.01
C SER A 330 -12.39 -1.88 -10.10
N ASP A 331 -11.84 -3.01 -9.72
CA ASP A 331 -11.66 -4.19 -10.58
C ASP A 331 -12.50 -5.39 -10.11
N CYS A 332 -13.29 -5.19 -9.06
CA CYS A 332 -14.19 -6.19 -8.52
C CYS A 332 -15.46 -5.53 -7.95
N VAL A 333 -16.60 -6.15 -8.13
CA VAL A 333 -17.83 -5.73 -7.48
C VAL A 333 -18.01 -6.52 -6.19
N PRO A 334 -18.06 -5.89 -5.02
CA PRO A 334 -18.36 -6.58 -3.77
C PRO A 334 -19.69 -7.32 -3.86
N GLN A 335 -19.67 -8.64 -3.63
CA GLN A 335 -20.83 -9.51 -3.81
C GLN A 335 -21.50 -9.89 -2.51
N SER A 336 -20.79 -9.79 -1.40
CA SER A 336 -21.26 -10.20 -0.08
C SER A 336 -20.99 -9.18 1.01
N ASP A 337 -21.81 -9.22 2.05
CA ASP A 337 -21.55 -8.49 3.29
C ASP A 337 -20.62 -9.28 4.23
N SER A 338 -20.38 -8.71 5.42
CA SER A 338 -19.50 -9.30 6.46
C SER A 338 -19.87 -10.73 6.86
N TYR A 339 -21.06 -11.20 6.53
CA TYR A 339 -21.60 -12.50 6.90
C TYR A 339 -21.92 -13.38 5.69
N PHE A 340 -21.34 -13.06 4.53
CA PHE A 340 -21.56 -13.74 3.25
C PHE A 340 -22.99 -13.64 2.69
N ALA A 341 -23.82 -12.74 3.22
CA ALA A 341 -25.12 -12.48 2.61
C ALA A 341 -24.97 -11.57 1.36
N PRO A 342 -25.80 -11.74 0.33
CA PRO A 342 -25.70 -10.97 -0.90
C PRO A 342 -25.73 -9.45 -0.68
N LEU A 343 -24.88 -8.72 -1.41
CA LEU A 343 -24.75 -7.27 -1.39
C LEU A 343 -25.16 -6.66 -2.73
N GLU A 344 -26.47 -6.70 -3.02
CA GLU A 344 -27.02 -6.28 -4.32
C GLU A 344 -26.79 -4.78 -4.59
N SER A 345 -26.76 -3.94 -3.55
CA SER A 345 -26.56 -2.50 -3.69
C SER A 345 -25.28 -2.11 -4.42
N MET A 346 -24.23 -2.93 -4.33
CA MET A 346 -22.98 -2.66 -5.05
C MET A 346 -23.09 -3.04 -6.54
N LYS A 347 -23.81 -4.10 -6.88
CA LYS A 347 -24.11 -4.42 -8.28
C LYS A 347 -24.94 -3.30 -8.94
N GLU A 348 -25.95 -2.80 -8.21
CA GLU A 348 -26.73 -1.65 -8.64
C GLU A 348 -25.87 -0.40 -8.79
N LEU A 349 -24.93 -0.14 -7.85
CA LEU A 349 -24.04 1.01 -7.91
C LEU A 349 -23.17 1.00 -9.17
N PHE A 350 -22.61 -0.16 -9.51
CA PHE A 350 -21.77 -0.31 -10.71
C PHE A 350 -22.57 -0.52 -12.01
N GLY A 351 -23.87 -0.81 -11.94
CA GLY A 351 -24.73 -1.06 -13.09
C GLY A 351 -24.38 -2.34 -13.83
N VAL A 352 -24.13 -3.40 -13.10
CA VAL A 352 -23.73 -4.70 -13.65
C VAL A 352 -24.44 -5.86 -12.95
N LYS A 353 -24.62 -6.94 -13.69
CA LYS A 353 -24.82 -8.27 -13.12
C LYS A 353 -23.43 -8.88 -12.96
N ALA A 354 -23.00 -9.13 -11.74
CA ALA A 354 -21.76 -9.86 -11.51
C ALA A 354 -21.96 -11.29 -12.03
N ALA A 355 -21.19 -11.69 -13.01
CA ALA A 355 -21.01 -13.10 -13.27
C ALA A 355 -20.29 -13.71 -12.06
N ALA A 356 -20.67 -14.92 -11.68
CA ALA A 356 -19.94 -15.66 -10.67
C ALA A 356 -18.47 -15.70 -11.09
N ILE A 357 -17.57 -15.38 -10.18
CA ILE A 357 -16.15 -15.61 -10.40
C ILE A 357 -16.02 -17.12 -10.53
N ASN A 358 -15.83 -17.63 -11.73
CA ASN A 358 -15.56 -19.03 -11.95
C ASN A 358 -14.13 -19.29 -11.41
N ARG A 359 -14.02 -19.56 -10.13
CA ARG A 359 -12.80 -20.08 -9.54
C ARG A 359 -12.65 -21.52 -10.01
N VAL A 360 -11.80 -21.74 -10.97
CA VAL A 360 -11.26 -23.06 -11.20
C VAL A 360 -10.17 -23.27 -10.15
N GLU A 361 -10.49 -23.96 -9.09
CA GLU A 361 -9.51 -24.32 -8.08
C GLU A 361 -8.59 -25.41 -8.65
N GLN A 362 -7.33 -25.09 -8.81
CA GLN A 362 -6.31 -26.11 -9.02
C GLN A 362 -5.69 -26.45 -7.67
N LYS A 363 -5.79 -27.69 -7.25
CA LYS A 363 -5.01 -28.20 -6.11
C LYS A 363 -3.53 -28.12 -6.49
N GLY A 364 -2.89 -27.03 -6.14
CA GLY A 364 -1.47 -26.80 -6.32
C GLY A 364 -0.75 -26.86 -4.98
N THR A 365 0.45 -27.36 -4.99
CA THR A 365 1.35 -27.35 -3.83
C THR A 365 2.13 -26.02 -3.81
N TRP A 366 1.46 -24.89 -3.62
CA TRP A 366 2.16 -23.63 -3.45
C TRP A 366 2.44 -23.40 -1.96
N ASN A 367 3.73 -23.37 -1.62
CA ASN A 367 4.20 -22.98 -0.31
C ASN A 367 5.06 -21.70 -0.50
N PRO A 368 4.71 -20.55 0.11
CA PRO A 368 5.52 -19.35 0.02
C PRO A 368 6.94 -19.57 0.53
N PHE A 369 7.13 -20.58 1.37
CA PHE A 369 8.44 -21.03 1.85
C PHE A 369 9.00 -22.24 1.09
N SER A 370 8.39 -22.66 -0.03
CA SER A 370 8.86 -23.81 -0.79
C SER A 370 10.27 -23.65 -1.35
N MET A 371 10.76 -22.44 -1.42
CA MET A 371 12.15 -22.12 -1.78
C MET A 371 13.10 -22.11 -0.59
N LEU A 372 12.58 -22.10 0.64
CA LEU A 372 13.42 -22.35 1.80
C LEU A 372 13.80 -23.84 1.81
N PRO A 373 14.99 -24.19 2.31
CA PRO A 373 15.34 -25.59 2.51
C PRO A 373 14.21 -26.33 3.22
N ALA A 374 13.93 -27.56 2.83
CA ALA A 374 12.79 -28.34 3.32
C ALA A 374 12.64 -28.39 4.85
N LYS A 375 13.72 -28.17 5.58
CA LYS A 375 13.75 -28.03 7.05
C LYS A 375 12.99 -26.81 7.61
N TRP A 376 12.66 -25.82 6.76
CA TRP A 376 11.93 -24.61 7.12
C TRP A 376 10.48 -24.61 6.60
N ALA A 377 10.10 -25.64 5.85
CA ALA A 377 8.74 -25.79 5.35
C ALA A 377 7.82 -26.34 6.46
N PHE A 378 7.22 -25.45 7.22
CA PHE A 378 6.28 -25.81 8.29
C PHE A 378 4.88 -26.16 7.78
N VAL A 379 4.57 -25.90 6.53
CA VAL A 379 3.25 -26.10 5.96
C VAL A 379 3.21 -27.41 5.20
N LYS A 380 2.44 -28.37 5.73
CA LYS A 380 2.28 -29.69 5.10
C LYS A 380 1.41 -29.67 3.84
N GLU A 381 0.51 -28.71 3.71
CA GLU A 381 -0.37 -28.55 2.54
C GLU A 381 -0.41 -27.07 2.13
N ALA A 382 -0.08 -26.81 0.88
CA ALA A 382 -0.23 -25.48 0.34
C ALA A 382 -1.71 -25.21 0.01
N PRO A 383 -2.21 -23.98 0.18
CA PRO A 383 -3.55 -23.62 -0.27
C PRO A 383 -3.66 -23.82 -1.80
N ALA A 384 -4.86 -24.17 -2.26
CA ALA A 384 -5.12 -24.28 -3.69
C ALA A 384 -4.87 -22.91 -4.35
N VAL A 385 -4.01 -22.89 -5.37
CA VAL A 385 -3.78 -21.70 -6.17
C VAL A 385 -4.89 -21.63 -7.22
N PRO A 386 -5.65 -20.52 -7.33
CA PRO A 386 -6.63 -20.37 -8.38
C PRO A 386 -5.98 -20.51 -9.75
N VAL A 387 -6.60 -21.27 -10.66
CA VAL A 387 -6.14 -21.33 -12.04
C VAL A 387 -6.34 -19.95 -12.67
N LYS A 388 -5.25 -19.35 -13.15
CA LYS A 388 -5.33 -18.09 -13.90
C LYS A 388 -6.00 -18.38 -15.25
N THR A 389 -7.07 -17.69 -15.52
CA THR A 389 -7.71 -17.65 -16.84
C THR A 389 -7.18 -16.45 -17.61
N TYR A 390 -7.17 -16.54 -18.92
CA TYR A 390 -6.58 -15.54 -19.79
C TYR A 390 -7.58 -15.04 -20.82
N ASP A 391 -7.47 -13.76 -21.16
CA ASP A 391 -8.16 -13.12 -22.28
C ASP A 391 -7.24 -12.04 -22.86
N GLN A 392 -7.70 -11.28 -23.80
CA GLN A 392 -6.94 -10.20 -24.42
C GLN A 392 -7.76 -8.92 -24.49
N ALA A 393 -7.14 -7.82 -24.13
CA ALA A 393 -7.68 -6.50 -24.41
C ALA A 393 -7.74 -6.29 -25.91
N GLN A 394 -8.87 -5.79 -26.42
CA GLN A 394 -9.05 -5.53 -27.84
C GLN A 394 -9.86 -4.25 -28.06
N GLY A 395 -9.40 -3.45 -28.99
CA GLY A 395 -10.11 -2.25 -29.40
C GLY A 395 -9.46 -0.98 -28.88
N LYS A 396 -10.27 0.05 -28.76
CA LYS A 396 -9.81 1.39 -28.40
C LYS A 396 -10.46 1.83 -27.09
N ALA A 397 -9.67 2.35 -26.18
CA ALA A 397 -10.15 3.07 -25.02
C ALA A 397 -9.53 4.46 -24.99
N TYR A 398 -10.34 5.49 -24.78
CA TYR A 398 -9.89 6.88 -24.87
C TYR A 398 -9.14 7.15 -26.18
N ASN A 399 -7.84 7.48 -26.12
CA ASN A 399 -7.03 7.80 -27.29
C ASN A 399 -6.03 6.71 -27.66
N GLN A 400 -6.04 5.56 -26.97
CA GLN A 400 -5.08 4.48 -27.20
C GLN A 400 -5.73 3.20 -27.73
N ASN A 401 -4.99 2.45 -28.53
CA ASN A 401 -5.34 1.08 -28.88
C ASN A 401 -4.82 0.14 -27.78
N LEU A 402 -5.62 -0.84 -27.43
CA LEU A 402 -5.29 -1.82 -26.39
C LEU A 402 -5.05 -3.18 -27.02
N SER A 403 -3.96 -3.83 -26.59
CA SER A 403 -3.58 -5.14 -27.11
C SER A 403 -2.96 -6.06 -26.05
N PHE A 404 -2.99 -5.69 -24.76
CA PHE A 404 -2.35 -6.45 -23.70
C PHE A 404 -3.12 -7.70 -23.29
N ARG A 405 -2.40 -8.70 -22.81
CA ARG A 405 -2.95 -9.92 -22.21
C ARG A 405 -3.59 -9.59 -20.86
N VAL A 406 -4.82 -10.05 -20.68
CA VAL A 406 -5.59 -9.91 -19.44
C VAL A 406 -5.56 -11.22 -18.67
N ILE A 407 -5.37 -11.12 -17.37
CA ILE A 407 -5.36 -12.26 -16.45
C ILE A 407 -6.56 -12.16 -15.52
N THR A 408 -7.19 -13.32 -15.26
CA THR A 408 -8.37 -13.41 -14.40
C THR A 408 -9.50 -12.45 -14.84
N PRO A 409 -10.04 -12.60 -16.09
CA PRO A 409 -11.19 -11.82 -16.50
C PRO A 409 -12.39 -12.10 -15.58
N ARG A 410 -13.12 -11.02 -15.23
CA ARG A 410 -14.20 -11.07 -14.25
C ARG A 410 -15.57 -11.37 -14.89
N ASN A 411 -15.64 -11.43 -16.22
CA ASN A 411 -16.84 -11.78 -17.01
C ASN A 411 -18.12 -11.06 -16.54
N CYS A 412 -18.03 -9.78 -16.18
CA CYS A 412 -19.20 -9.01 -15.77
C CYS A 412 -20.10 -8.69 -16.97
N VAL A 413 -21.40 -8.53 -16.71
CA VAL A 413 -22.40 -8.16 -17.72
C VAL A 413 -22.99 -6.81 -17.36
N ALA A 414 -22.86 -5.82 -18.26
CA ALA A 414 -23.46 -4.50 -18.07
C ALA A 414 -25.00 -4.60 -18.07
N THR A 415 -25.65 -3.88 -17.14
CA THR A 415 -27.11 -3.68 -17.15
C THR A 415 -27.44 -2.27 -17.63
N ASP A 416 -26.88 -1.26 -16.95
CA ASP A 416 -27.04 0.16 -17.24
C ASP A 416 -25.73 0.94 -17.17
N ALA A 417 -24.60 0.24 -17.01
CA ALA A 417 -23.27 0.79 -17.21
C ALA A 417 -22.91 0.89 -18.70
N GLN A 418 -22.20 1.94 -19.06
CA GLN A 418 -21.64 2.12 -20.39
C GLN A 418 -20.36 1.28 -20.54
N ILE A 419 -20.27 0.47 -21.57
CA ILE A 419 -19.05 -0.23 -21.95
C ILE A 419 -18.14 0.76 -22.68
N ILE A 420 -16.95 1.02 -22.15
CA ILE A 420 -15.92 1.87 -22.78
C ILE A 420 -15.13 1.04 -23.80
N THR A 421 -14.72 -0.17 -23.39
CA THR A 421 -14.00 -1.10 -24.27
C THR A 421 -14.23 -2.55 -23.81
N SER A 422 -13.91 -3.51 -24.66
CA SER A 422 -14.18 -4.93 -24.43
C SER A 422 -12.94 -5.79 -24.52
N LEU A 423 -13.02 -6.99 -23.96
CA LEU A 423 -12.10 -8.09 -24.17
C LEU A 423 -12.36 -8.78 -25.52
N LYS A 424 -11.41 -9.56 -26.01
CA LYS A 424 -11.54 -10.35 -27.24
C LYS A 424 -12.71 -11.35 -27.16
N SER A 425 -13.00 -11.87 -25.99
CA SER A 425 -14.18 -12.72 -25.72
C SER A 425 -15.52 -12.00 -25.81
N GLY A 426 -15.55 -10.67 -25.92
CA GLY A 426 -16.75 -9.85 -25.93
C GLY A 426 -17.22 -9.37 -24.56
N PHE A 427 -16.62 -9.83 -23.47
CA PHE A 427 -16.92 -9.27 -22.14
C PHE A 427 -16.34 -7.86 -21.99
N PRO A 428 -16.95 -7.00 -21.17
CA PRO A 428 -16.40 -5.67 -20.90
C PRO A 428 -14.99 -5.74 -20.29
N LEU A 429 -14.07 -4.94 -20.84
CA LEU A 429 -12.76 -4.69 -20.23
C LEU A 429 -12.84 -3.51 -19.27
N LEU A 430 -13.56 -2.46 -19.66
CA LEU A 430 -13.76 -1.26 -18.86
C LEU A 430 -15.18 -0.74 -19.05
N LEU A 431 -15.84 -0.49 -17.93
CA LEU A 431 -17.16 0.11 -17.86
C LEU A 431 -17.12 1.42 -17.08
N SER A 432 -18.07 2.31 -17.39
CA SER A 432 -18.35 3.48 -16.58
C SER A 432 -19.84 3.64 -16.32
N ARG A 433 -20.18 4.26 -15.18
CA ARG A 433 -21.56 4.62 -14.83
C ARG A 433 -21.61 5.94 -14.11
N LYS A 434 -22.51 6.82 -14.50
CA LYS A 434 -22.86 8.02 -13.75
C LYS A 434 -23.90 7.70 -12.69
N VAL A 435 -23.66 8.14 -11.45
CA VAL A 435 -24.57 7.92 -10.32
C VAL A 435 -24.68 9.21 -9.51
N GLY A 436 -25.81 9.87 -9.59
CA GLY A 436 -25.97 11.21 -9.01
C GLY A 436 -25.00 12.21 -9.64
N LYS A 437 -24.16 12.84 -8.83
CA LYS A 437 -23.13 13.78 -9.31
C LYS A 437 -21.78 13.11 -9.61
N GLY A 438 -21.57 11.88 -9.16
CA GLY A 438 -20.32 11.14 -9.31
C GLY A 438 -20.35 10.06 -10.37
N SER A 439 -19.36 9.18 -10.33
CA SER A 439 -19.21 8.08 -11.30
C SER A 439 -18.51 6.87 -10.71
N CYS A 440 -18.79 5.71 -11.30
CA CYS A 440 -18.07 4.48 -11.04
C CYS A 440 -17.37 4.02 -12.32
N TYR A 441 -16.16 3.51 -12.17
CA TYR A 441 -15.40 2.81 -13.20
C TYR A 441 -15.14 1.39 -12.74
N LEU A 442 -15.35 0.42 -13.62
CA LEU A 442 -15.13 -0.98 -13.30
C LEU A 442 -14.28 -1.64 -14.38
N PHE A 443 -13.12 -2.15 -13.99
CA PHE A 443 -12.33 -3.03 -14.83
C PHE A 443 -12.90 -4.45 -14.78
N GLY A 444 -13.10 -5.06 -15.94
CA GLY A 444 -13.64 -6.41 -16.07
C GLY A 444 -12.61 -7.53 -15.88
N PHE A 445 -11.50 -7.25 -15.18
CA PHE A 445 -10.41 -8.20 -14.93
C PHE A 445 -9.67 -7.86 -13.65
N CYS A 446 -8.84 -8.77 -13.16
CA CYS A 446 -8.00 -8.53 -12.00
C CYS A 446 -6.80 -7.65 -12.37
N LEU A 447 -6.81 -6.40 -11.94
CA LEU A 447 -5.72 -5.44 -12.19
C LEU A 447 -4.40 -5.95 -11.62
N GLN A 448 -4.42 -6.47 -10.40
CA GLN A 448 -3.28 -7.00 -9.70
C GLN A 448 -2.57 -8.11 -10.51
N ASP A 449 -3.31 -9.14 -10.89
CA ASP A 449 -2.75 -10.28 -11.63
C ASP A 449 -2.21 -9.85 -12.99
N THR A 450 -2.94 -8.98 -13.68
CA THR A 450 -2.57 -8.51 -15.02
C THR A 450 -1.32 -7.63 -14.96
N TYR A 451 -1.29 -6.63 -14.09
CA TYR A 451 -0.13 -5.73 -13.97
C TYR A 451 1.11 -6.48 -13.48
N PHE A 452 0.96 -7.35 -12.48
CA PHE A 452 2.04 -8.19 -11.99
C PHE A 452 2.64 -9.09 -13.09
N GLN A 453 1.79 -9.70 -13.92
CA GLN A 453 2.26 -10.58 -14.98
C GLN A 453 3.08 -9.84 -16.05
N THR A 454 2.78 -8.56 -16.30
CA THR A 454 3.62 -7.78 -17.24
C THR A 454 5.06 -7.61 -16.76
N TRP A 455 5.27 -7.57 -15.44
CA TRP A 455 6.60 -7.58 -14.83
C TRP A 455 7.27 -8.95 -14.95
N MET A 456 6.53 -10.01 -14.68
CA MET A 456 7.04 -11.38 -14.75
C MET A 456 7.47 -11.78 -16.16
N ASP A 457 6.70 -11.36 -17.15
CA ASP A 457 6.97 -11.63 -18.56
C ASP A 457 7.95 -10.65 -19.20
N ASN A 458 8.39 -9.63 -18.45
CA ASN A 458 9.16 -8.49 -18.96
C ASN A 458 8.48 -7.81 -20.17
N ASP A 459 7.14 -7.78 -20.14
CA ASP A 459 6.32 -7.21 -21.20
C ASP A 459 6.11 -5.71 -20.98
N ILE A 460 7.09 -4.93 -21.41
CA ILE A 460 7.10 -3.47 -21.27
C ILE A 460 5.92 -2.85 -22.02
N THR A 461 5.58 -3.36 -23.20
CA THR A 461 4.51 -2.81 -24.03
C THR A 461 3.17 -2.92 -23.32
N SER A 462 2.78 -4.12 -22.88
CA SER A 462 1.53 -4.33 -22.13
C SER A 462 1.49 -3.54 -20.83
N ARG A 463 2.63 -3.43 -20.12
CA ARG A 463 2.75 -2.64 -18.91
C ARG A 463 2.47 -1.15 -19.19
N THR A 464 3.08 -0.59 -20.22
CA THR A 464 2.88 0.81 -20.60
C THR A 464 1.43 1.07 -21.05
N GLU A 465 0.84 0.17 -21.84
CA GLU A 465 -0.57 0.28 -22.22
C GLU A 465 -1.50 0.30 -21.00
N LEU A 466 -1.26 -0.56 -20.01
CA LEU A 466 -2.07 -0.63 -18.79
C LEU A 466 -1.88 0.59 -17.89
N GLN A 467 -0.65 1.08 -17.75
CA GLN A 467 -0.34 2.31 -17.02
C GLN A 467 -1.04 3.52 -17.66
N GLN A 468 -0.97 3.64 -18.99
CA GLN A 468 -1.65 4.70 -19.72
C GLN A 468 -3.18 4.60 -19.61
N LEU A 469 -3.74 3.39 -19.71
CA LEU A 469 -5.18 3.17 -19.51
C LEU A 469 -5.63 3.63 -18.11
N MET A 470 -4.87 3.30 -17.09
CA MET A 470 -5.17 3.73 -15.73
C MET A 470 -5.07 5.25 -15.59
N HIS A 471 -4.04 5.87 -16.18
CA HIS A 471 -3.90 7.32 -16.23
C HIS A 471 -5.10 7.97 -16.92
N ASP A 472 -5.55 7.45 -18.07
CA ASP A 472 -6.69 7.97 -18.82
C ASP A 472 -8.00 7.85 -18.03
N VAL A 473 -8.18 6.77 -17.26
CA VAL A 473 -9.32 6.62 -16.34
C VAL A 473 -9.29 7.74 -15.29
N PHE A 474 -8.15 7.98 -14.63
CA PHE A 474 -8.04 9.09 -13.68
C PHE A 474 -8.27 10.44 -14.35
N ALA A 475 -7.65 10.70 -15.50
CA ALA A 475 -7.81 11.95 -16.24
C ALA A 475 -9.28 12.19 -16.66
N SER A 476 -10.03 11.13 -17.03
CA SER A 476 -11.44 11.23 -17.41
C SER A 476 -12.36 11.64 -16.26
N THR A 477 -11.88 11.56 -15.02
CA THR A 477 -12.63 12.06 -13.84
C THR A 477 -12.65 13.58 -13.75
N GLY A 478 -11.71 14.26 -14.40
CA GLY A 478 -11.48 15.71 -14.26
C GLY A 478 -10.78 16.10 -12.95
N ILE A 479 -10.39 15.14 -12.13
CA ILE A 479 -9.73 15.35 -10.85
C ILE A 479 -8.21 15.28 -11.08
N VAL A 480 -7.49 16.31 -10.68
CA VAL A 480 -6.03 16.37 -10.81
C VAL A 480 -5.35 16.19 -9.47
N SER A 481 -4.22 15.52 -9.45
CA SER A 481 -3.37 15.35 -8.28
C SER A 481 -2.53 16.60 -8.00
N ARG A 482 -2.06 16.72 -6.76
CA ARG A 482 -1.11 17.78 -6.35
C ARG A 482 0.26 17.55 -6.98
N VAL A 483 0.70 16.31 -7.09
CA VAL A 483 1.98 15.94 -7.66
C VAL A 483 1.77 14.86 -8.72
N TYR A 484 2.44 15.02 -9.86
CA TYR A 484 2.38 14.06 -10.96
C TYR A 484 3.71 14.01 -11.68
N SER A 485 4.18 12.81 -11.98
CA SER A 485 5.34 12.50 -12.82
C SER A 485 4.84 11.97 -14.17
N SER A 486 5.30 12.52 -15.27
CA SER A 486 4.92 12.06 -16.61
C SER A 486 5.55 10.71 -16.99
N ASN A 487 6.61 10.34 -16.30
CA ASN A 487 7.26 9.03 -16.48
C ASN A 487 6.76 8.08 -15.38
N PRO A 488 6.03 7.00 -15.72
CA PRO A 488 5.47 6.08 -14.73
C PRO A 488 6.53 5.28 -13.95
N ASP A 489 7.76 5.24 -14.41
CA ASP A 489 8.88 4.60 -13.73
C ASP A 489 9.57 5.52 -12.71
N MET A 490 9.21 6.80 -12.69
CA MET A 490 9.72 7.80 -11.76
C MET A 490 8.63 8.30 -10.81
N GLU A 491 8.87 8.17 -9.54
CA GLU A 491 8.01 8.72 -8.49
C GLU A 491 8.36 10.18 -8.21
N ALA A 492 7.35 10.99 -7.96
CA ALA A 492 7.49 12.32 -7.38
C ALA A 492 6.65 12.38 -6.09
N GLY A 493 7.28 12.72 -4.98
CA GLY A 493 6.59 12.89 -3.69
C GLY A 493 6.81 14.28 -3.12
N VAL A 494 5.82 14.85 -2.43
CA VAL A 494 5.90 16.21 -1.87
C VAL A 494 5.65 16.21 -0.37
N ARG A 495 6.45 16.98 0.36
CA ARG A 495 6.23 17.34 1.76
C ARG A 495 6.17 18.87 1.90
N LEU A 496 5.29 19.37 2.76
CA LEU A 496 5.07 20.79 2.99
C LEU A 496 5.56 21.21 4.38
N HIS A 497 6.24 22.35 4.46
CA HIS A 497 6.69 22.94 5.71
C HIS A 497 6.51 24.47 5.64
N GLY A 498 5.50 25.01 6.30
CA GLY A 498 5.17 26.43 6.20
C GLY A 498 4.95 26.87 4.75
N ASN A 499 5.74 27.83 4.29
CA ASN A 499 5.73 28.33 2.91
C ASN A 499 6.80 27.69 2.03
N GLU A 500 7.28 26.50 2.37
CA GLU A 500 8.25 25.76 1.60
C GLU A 500 7.71 24.36 1.26
N ALA A 501 8.16 23.81 0.15
CA ALA A 501 7.88 22.42 -0.21
C ALA A 501 9.19 21.68 -0.53
N TYR A 502 9.20 20.39 -0.27
CA TYR A 502 10.31 19.49 -0.57
C TYR A 502 9.80 18.41 -1.49
N CYS A 503 10.33 18.37 -2.71
CA CYS A 503 9.94 17.40 -3.72
C CYS A 503 11.04 16.34 -3.87
N PHE A 504 10.66 15.09 -3.64
CA PHE A 504 11.50 13.92 -3.82
C PHE A 504 11.21 13.30 -5.17
N ILE A 505 12.24 13.09 -5.98
CA ILE A 505 12.15 12.39 -7.25
C ILE A 505 12.94 11.10 -7.12
N ILE A 506 12.33 9.98 -7.47
CA ILE A 506 12.90 8.66 -7.31
C ILE A 506 12.72 7.90 -8.61
N ASN A 507 13.84 7.49 -9.22
CA ASN A 507 13.83 6.63 -10.38
C ASN A 507 13.99 5.17 -9.94
N HIS A 508 12.92 4.41 -10.06
CA HIS A 508 12.91 3.00 -9.66
C HIS A 508 13.53 2.07 -10.72
N GLU A 509 13.81 2.58 -11.92
CA GLU A 509 14.39 1.78 -13.02
C GLU A 509 15.91 1.83 -13.08
N ALA A 510 16.54 2.80 -12.43
CA ALA A 510 17.98 3.06 -12.46
C ALA A 510 18.56 3.38 -13.85
N GLU A 511 17.77 3.31 -14.92
CA GLU A 511 18.17 3.66 -16.25
C GLU A 511 17.98 5.15 -16.52
N ASN A 512 18.45 5.62 -17.68
CA ASN A 512 18.28 7.01 -18.11
C ASN A 512 16.81 7.40 -18.06
N ALA A 513 16.44 8.16 -17.04
CA ALA A 513 15.07 8.58 -16.85
C ALA A 513 14.98 10.09 -16.73
N ILE A 514 14.13 10.64 -17.57
CA ILE A 514 13.72 12.04 -17.56
C ILE A 514 12.20 12.05 -17.32
N THR A 515 11.76 12.96 -16.51
CA THR A 515 10.33 13.18 -16.29
C THR A 515 9.99 14.65 -16.22
N ASP A 516 8.80 15.00 -16.68
CA ASP A 516 8.15 16.25 -16.32
C ASP A 516 7.37 16.05 -15.02
N VAL A 517 7.70 16.86 -14.03
CA VAL A 517 6.98 16.88 -12.76
C VAL A 517 6.06 18.08 -12.74
N THR A 518 4.79 17.84 -12.43
CA THR A 518 3.81 18.89 -12.23
C THR A 518 3.43 18.96 -10.75
N LEU A 519 3.49 20.16 -10.17
CA LEU A 519 3.09 20.41 -8.78
C LEU A 519 1.97 21.45 -8.75
N ARG A 520 0.99 21.24 -7.85
CA ARG A 520 -0.19 22.10 -7.65
C ARG A 520 -0.47 22.27 -6.16
N ASP A 521 -1.30 23.20 -5.82
CA ASP A 521 -1.86 23.36 -4.47
C ASP A 521 -0.79 23.35 -3.35
N LEU A 522 0.33 24.05 -3.59
CA LEU A 522 1.42 24.14 -2.61
C LEU A 522 1.10 25.14 -1.47
N GLY A 523 0.03 25.93 -1.60
CA GLY A 523 -0.36 26.94 -0.63
C GLY A 523 0.38 28.29 -0.77
N PHE A 524 1.31 28.39 -1.74
CA PHE A 524 2.07 29.60 -2.02
C PHE A 524 2.45 29.69 -3.50
N GLU A 525 2.72 30.94 -3.96
CA GLU A 525 3.26 31.15 -5.31
C GLU A 525 4.75 30.80 -5.35
N VAL A 526 5.12 29.88 -6.24
CA VAL A 526 6.52 29.44 -6.37
C VAL A 526 7.39 30.53 -6.98
N GLY A 527 8.50 30.84 -6.30
CA GLY A 527 9.53 31.76 -6.76
C GLY A 527 10.79 31.05 -7.27
N GLN A 528 11.18 29.95 -6.59
CA GLN A 528 12.40 29.24 -6.95
C GLN A 528 12.28 27.74 -6.65
N ILE A 529 12.90 26.93 -7.49
CA ILE A 529 13.18 25.52 -7.24
C ILE A 529 14.70 25.35 -7.21
N MET A 530 15.22 24.72 -6.15
CA MET A 530 16.64 24.49 -5.97
C MET A 530 16.92 23.00 -5.72
N ASP A 531 17.81 22.43 -6.46
CA ASP A 531 18.38 21.12 -6.16
C ASP A 531 19.24 21.22 -4.90
N VAL A 532 18.87 20.49 -3.86
CA VAL A 532 19.48 20.56 -2.53
C VAL A 532 20.92 20.02 -2.54
N GLU A 533 21.20 19.02 -3.36
CA GLU A 533 22.52 18.41 -3.43
C GLU A 533 23.51 19.32 -4.16
N TRP A 534 23.13 19.81 -5.31
CA TRP A 534 24.03 20.61 -6.16
C TRP A 534 23.99 22.11 -5.92
N GLY A 535 22.97 22.60 -5.18
CA GLY A 535 22.78 24.02 -4.96
C GLY A 535 22.45 24.78 -6.24
N ARG A 536 21.90 24.12 -7.25
CA ARG A 536 21.54 24.70 -8.54
C ARG A 536 20.06 24.95 -8.67
N THR A 537 19.69 26.02 -9.32
CA THR A 537 18.30 26.34 -9.66
C THR A 537 17.81 25.37 -10.75
N VAL A 538 16.58 24.95 -10.62
CA VAL A 538 15.82 24.18 -11.62
C VAL A 538 14.79 25.13 -12.24
N ASP A 539 14.83 25.25 -13.55
CA ASP A 539 13.88 26.08 -14.29
C ASP A 539 12.49 25.43 -14.31
N PHE A 540 11.46 26.24 -14.26
CA PHE A 540 10.07 25.79 -14.30
C PHE A 540 9.18 26.72 -15.11
N VAL A 541 8.08 26.19 -15.59
CA VAL A 541 7.00 26.96 -16.24
C VAL A 541 5.73 26.88 -15.40
N ARG A 542 4.91 27.94 -15.45
CA ARG A 542 3.60 27.95 -14.83
C ARG A 542 2.60 27.22 -15.72
N THR A 543 1.75 26.41 -15.11
CA THR A 543 0.66 25.73 -15.81
C THR A 543 -0.61 26.59 -15.81
N PRO A 544 -1.52 26.41 -16.78
CA PRO A 544 -2.75 27.21 -16.87
C PRO A 544 -3.66 27.09 -15.65
N ASP A 545 -3.57 25.99 -14.91
CA ASP A 545 -4.31 25.69 -13.69
C ASP A 545 -3.65 26.24 -12.40
N GLY A 546 -2.63 27.08 -12.55
CA GLY A 546 -1.94 27.76 -11.44
C GLY A 546 -0.83 26.93 -10.78
N GLY A 547 -0.56 25.74 -11.26
CA GLY A 547 0.57 24.90 -10.84
C GLY A 547 1.90 25.31 -11.50
N ILE A 548 2.91 24.50 -11.28
CA ILE A 548 4.21 24.59 -11.94
C ILE A 548 4.58 23.26 -12.59
N ARG A 549 5.35 23.32 -13.67
CA ARG A 549 5.94 22.14 -14.31
C ARG A 549 7.43 22.36 -14.56
N PHE A 550 8.24 21.36 -14.29
CA PHE A 550 9.68 21.34 -14.54
C PHE A 550 10.12 19.95 -15.01
N THR A 551 11.18 19.92 -15.78
CA THR A 551 11.80 18.67 -16.26
C THR A 551 12.99 18.33 -15.37
N ILE A 552 13.11 17.07 -14.97
CA ILE A 552 14.18 16.59 -14.11
C ILE A 552 14.69 15.22 -14.59
N MET A 553 15.98 15.00 -14.39
CA MET A 553 16.64 13.73 -14.66
C MET A 553 17.22 13.15 -13.38
N ALA A 554 16.98 11.86 -13.14
CA ALA A 554 17.59 11.09 -12.08
C ALA A 554 18.11 9.76 -12.65
N VAL A 555 19.43 9.59 -12.67
CA VAL A 555 20.12 8.56 -13.46
C VAL A 555 21.24 7.94 -12.65
N GLU A 556 21.38 6.62 -12.73
CA GLU A 556 22.53 5.92 -12.18
C GLU A 556 23.85 6.46 -12.79
N GLY A 557 24.91 6.48 -11.99
CA GLY A 557 26.22 6.97 -12.40
C GLY A 557 26.40 8.50 -12.34
N THR A 558 25.35 9.24 -11.97
CA THR A 558 25.48 10.67 -11.61
C THR A 558 25.74 10.83 -10.11
N PRO A 559 26.27 11.96 -9.64
CA PRO A 559 26.45 12.21 -8.21
C PRO A 559 25.14 12.17 -7.41
N THR A 560 24.00 12.47 -8.05
CA THR A 560 22.66 12.36 -7.44
C THR A 560 22.09 10.94 -7.54
N GLY A 561 22.68 10.06 -8.35
CA GLY A 561 22.15 8.72 -8.58
C GLY A 561 20.72 8.74 -9.07
N VAL A 562 19.95 7.75 -8.62
CA VAL A 562 18.54 7.55 -9.00
C VAL A 562 17.56 8.45 -8.26
N THR A 563 18.03 9.37 -7.41
CA THR A 563 17.15 10.23 -6.60
C THR A 563 17.53 11.71 -6.73
N ARG A 564 16.53 12.58 -6.52
CA ARG A 564 16.73 14.02 -6.42
C ARG A 564 15.90 14.57 -5.26
N LEU A 565 16.45 15.54 -4.56
CA LEU A 565 15.74 16.33 -3.54
C LEU A 565 15.72 17.80 -3.94
N LEU A 566 14.53 18.33 -4.14
CA LEU A 566 14.32 19.70 -4.54
C LEU A 566 13.67 20.49 -3.41
N LYS A 567 14.21 21.66 -3.10
CA LYS A 567 13.59 22.64 -2.22
C LYS A 567 12.88 23.70 -3.07
N ILE A 568 11.61 23.95 -2.74
CA ILE A 568 10.73 24.88 -3.45
C ILE A 568 10.34 25.99 -2.49
N THR A 569 10.62 27.22 -2.87
CA THR A 569 10.40 28.40 -2.03
C THR A 569 9.46 29.39 -2.68
N PRO A 570 8.75 30.22 -1.88
CA PRO A 570 7.83 31.20 -2.39
C PRO A 570 8.54 32.31 -3.17
N LYS A 571 7.77 32.99 -3.98
CA LYS A 571 8.17 34.25 -4.60
C LYS A 571 8.32 35.30 -3.48
N LYS A 572 9.46 35.97 -3.45
CA LYS A 572 9.73 37.05 -2.50
C LYS A 572 8.88 38.25 -2.80
#